data_51af5b69472a21f7db50eeec55c43a96
#
_entry.id   51af5b69472a21f7db50eeec55c43a96
#
_cell.length_a   1.000
_cell.length_b   1.000
_cell.length_c   1.000
_cell.angle_alpha   90.00
_cell.angle_beta   90.00
_cell.angle_gamma   90.00
#
_symmetry.space_group_name_H-M   'P 1'
#
loop_
_entity.id
_entity.type
_entity.pdbx_description
1 polymer ?
#
loop_
_entity_poly.entity_id
_entity_poly.type
_entity_poly.pdbx_seq_one_letter_code
_entity_poly.pdbx_strand_id
1 'polypeptide(L)'
;MVRHVILWKLKDMPDAEKTAVKAGIKEGLEGLAGKIPGLLEVHVYTDALPSSANADLMLDTTFTDEAALKGYAVHPAHVAVADGKVRPYTAVRTCLDFTV
;
A
#
# COMPACT_ATOMS: atom_id res chain seq x y z
N MET A 1 -9.31 9.02 -14.61
CA MET A 1 -8.31 8.27 -13.82
C MET A 1 -8.98 7.63 -12.62
N VAL A 2 -8.36 6.62 -12.08
CA VAL A 2 -8.83 5.90 -10.90
C VAL A 2 -7.80 6.01 -9.79
N ARG A 3 -8.26 6.30 -8.57
CA ARG A 3 -7.41 6.25 -7.38
C ARG A 3 -7.76 5.04 -6.55
N HIS A 4 -6.72 4.42 -5.99
CA HIS A 4 -6.81 3.27 -5.12
C HIS A 4 -6.06 3.62 -3.84
N VAL A 5 -6.81 3.76 -2.75
CA VAL A 5 -6.28 4.18 -1.44
C VAL A 5 -6.51 3.06 -0.44
N ILE A 6 -5.47 2.71 0.29
CA ILE A 6 -5.56 1.72 1.36
C ILE A 6 -5.02 2.33 2.65
N LEU A 7 -5.76 2.09 3.74
CA LEU A 7 -5.32 2.36 5.09
C LEU A 7 -5.06 1.02 5.78
N TRP A 8 -3.90 0.88 6.44
CA TRP A 8 -3.58 -0.32 7.19
C TRP A 8 -3.33 -0.02 8.66
N LYS A 9 -3.78 -0.95 9.50
CA LYS A 9 -3.26 -1.11 10.85
C LYS A 9 -2.34 -2.33 10.87
N LEU A 10 -1.18 -2.17 11.52
CA LEU A 10 -0.24 -3.27 11.69
C LEU A 10 -0.67 -4.19 12.83
N LYS A 11 -0.23 -5.43 12.78
CA LYS A 11 -0.33 -6.35 13.91
C LYS A 11 0.47 -5.80 15.09
N ASP A 12 0.15 -6.27 16.30
CA ASP A 12 0.91 -5.92 17.48
C ASP A 12 2.34 -6.42 17.37
N MET A 13 3.28 -5.51 17.53
CA MET A 13 4.71 -5.79 17.53
C MET A 13 5.47 -4.64 18.19
N PRO A 14 6.72 -4.84 18.61
CA PRO A 14 7.54 -3.76 19.16
C PRO A 14 7.69 -2.60 18.15
N ASP A 15 7.85 -1.38 18.66
CA ASP A 15 7.96 -0.17 17.82
C ASP A 15 9.10 -0.25 16.80
N ALA A 16 10.23 -0.83 17.17
CA ALA A 16 11.35 -1.01 16.25
C ALA A 16 10.98 -1.91 15.05
N GLU A 17 10.17 -2.96 15.29
CA GLU A 17 9.67 -3.81 14.21
C GLU A 17 8.66 -3.08 13.35
N LYS A 18 7.75 -2.30 13.94
CA LYS A 18 6.78 -1.49 13.19
C LYS A 18 7.49 -0.52 12.26
N THR A 19 8.54 0.14 12.73
CA THR A 19 9.34 1.05 11.90
C THR A 19 9.96 0.32 10.71
N ALA A 20 10.55 -0.85 10.94
CA ALA A 20 11.13 -1.66 9.86
C ALA A 20 10.08 -2.16 8.87
N VAL A 21 8.91 -2.60 9.36
CA VAL A 21 7.80 -3.06 8.52
C VAL A 21 7.28 -1.93 7.64
N LYS A 22 7.06 -0.75 8.21
CA LYS A 22 6.62 0.44 7.45
C LYS A 22 7.61 0.80 6.35
N ALA A 23 8.90 0.81 6.65
CA ALA A 23 9.95 1.08 5.68
C ALA A 23 9.96 0.05 4.55
N GLY A 24 9.79 -1.23 4.88
CA GLY A 24 9.72 -2.32 3.89
C GLY A 24 8.51 -2.22 2.98
N ILE A 25 7.34 -1.88 3.53
CA ILE A 25 6.10 -1.68 2.75
C ILE A 25 6.29 -0.50 1.79
N LYS A 26 6.79 0.63 2.29
CA LYS A 26 7.04 1.81 1.48
C LYS A 26 8.01 1.52 0.33
N GLU A 27 9.15 0.94 0.63
CA GLU A 27 10.15 0.58 -0.38
C GLU A 27 9.60 -0.39 -1.42
N GLY A 28 8.90 -1.43 -0.98
CA GLY A 28 8.37 -2.45 -1.87
C GLY A 28 7.27 -1.91 -2.80
N LEU A 29 6.31 -1.17 -2.27
CA LEU A 29 5.20 -0.65 -3.06
C LEU A 29 5.62 0.52 -3.95
N GLU A 30 6.38 1.48 -3.43
CA GLU A 30 6.89 2.60 -4.24
C GLU A 30 7.86 2.11 -5.33
N GLY A 31 8.56 1.00 -5.08
CA GLY A 31 9.41 0.35 -6.07
C GLY A 31 8.67 -0.23 -7.27
N LEU A 32 7.33 -0.31 -7.23
CA LEU A 32 6.51 -0.75 -8.36
C LEU A 32 6.34 0.33 -9.43
N ALA A 33 6.72 1.57 -9.14
CA ALA A 33 6.64 2.68 -10.10
C ALA A 33 7.39 2.32 -11.37
N GLY A 34 6.74 2.49 -12.52
CA GLY A 34 7.31 2.17 -13.83
C GLY A 34 7.34 0.69 -14.20
N LYS A 35 6.91 -0.20 -13.33
CA LYS A 35 6.93 -1.65 -13.57
C LYS A 35 5.57 -2.24 -13.93
N ILE A 36 4.49 -1.51 -13.71
CA ILE A 36 3.13 -2.01 -13.90
C ILE A 36 2.40 -1.11 -14.88
N PRO A 37 1.86 -1.69 -15.99
CA PRO A 37 1.13 -0.90 -16.98
C PRO A 37 -0.05 -0.15 -16.37
N GLY A 38 -0.15 1.14 -16.66
CA GLY A 38 -1.24 1.99 -16.21
C GLY A 38 -1.13 2.51 -14.78
N LEU A 39 -0.12 2.08 -14.01
CA LEU A 39 0.19 2.66 -12.71
C LEU A 39 0.94 3.98 -12.92
N LEU A 40 0.26 5.10 -12.64
CA LEU A 40 0.80 6.45 -12.87
C LEU A 40 1.58 6.98 -11.68
N GLU A 41 1.05 6.77 -10.47
CA GLU A 41 1.67 7.25 -9.24
C GLU A 41 1.46 6.22 -8.13
N VAL A 42 2.47 6.08 -7.28
CA VAL A 42 2.40 5.27 -6.06
C VAL A 42 3.14 5.96 -4.93
N HIS A 43 2.43 6.20 -3.84
CA HIS A 43 2.99 6.84 -2.64
C HIS A 43 2.56 6.05 -1.40
N VAL A 44 3.48 5.85 -0.47
CA VAL A 44 3.18 5.24 0.83
C VAL A 44 3.56 6.24 1.91
N TYR A 45 2.61 6.58 2.77
CA TYR A 45 2.77 7.52 3.88
C TYR A 45 2.88 6.73 5.18
N THR A 46 3.97 6.91 5.90
CA THR A 46 4.31 6.11 7.08
C THR A 46 4.38 6.91 8.38
N ASP A 47 4.28 8.24 8.31
CA ASP A 47 4.45 9.14 9.46
C ASP A 47 3.10 9.53 10.06
N ALA A 48 2.32 8.53 10.48
CA ALA A 48 1.05 8.76 11.13
C ALA A 48 1.25 9.47 12.48
N LEU A 49 0.36 10.41 12.77
CA LEU A 49 0.34 11.06 14.10
C LEU A 49 -0.07 10.03 15.17
N PRO A 50 0.51 10.11 16.37
CA PRO A 50 0.19 9.16 17.43
C PRO A 50 -1.26 9.32 17.90
N SER A 51 -2.08 8.29 17.64
CA SER A 51 -3.47 8.22 18.07
C SER A 51 -3.96 6.79 17.91
N SER A 52 -4.69 6.27 18.90
CA SER A 52 -5.28 4.94 18.81
C SER A 52 -6.36 4.83 17.72
N ALA A 53 -6.94 5.97 17.31
CA ALA A 53 -7.95 6.02 16.25
C ALA A 53 -7.35 6.09 14.86
N ASN A 54 -6.03 6.30 14.74
CA ASN A 54 -5.38 6.50 13.47
C ASN A 54 -4.94 5.16 12.85
N ALA A 55 -4.93 5.10 11.52
CA ALA A 55 -4.23 4.01 10.82
C ALA A 55 -2.72 4.18 11.00
N ASP A 56 -1.96 3.12 10.73
CA ASP A 56 -0.50 3.17 10.86
C ASP A 56 0.19 3.68 9.59
N LEU A 57 -0.37 3.37 8.42
CA LEU A 57 0.17 3.84 7.15
C LEU A 57 -0.91 3.83 6.07
N MET A 58 -0.63 4.57 4.98
CA MET A 58 -1.54 4.71 3.85
C MET A 58 -0.81 4.48 2.53
N LEU A 59 -1.47 3.73 1.64
CA LEU A 59 -1.10 3.65 0.23
C LEU A 59 -2.01 4.59 -0.57
N ASP A 60 -1.43 5.40 -1.45
CA ASP A 60 -2.15 6.25 -2.39
C ASP A 60 -1.60 5.99 -3.79
N THR A 61 -2.43 5.41 -4.65
CA THR A 61 -2.07 5.05 -6.02
C THR A 61 -3.04 5.67 -7.03
N THR A 62 -2.52 6.00 -8.21
CA THR A 62 -3.31 6.52 -9.33
C THR A 62 -3.08 5.65 -10.56
N PHE A 63 -4.19 5.26 -11.21
CA PHE A 63 -4.19 4.43 -12.41
C PHE A 63 -4.87 5.15 -13.57
N THR A 64 -4.51 4.76 -14.79
CA THR A 64 -5.13 5.31 -16.00
C THR A 64 -6.63 5.02 -16.04
N ASP A 65 -7.04 3.81 -15.63
CA ASP A 65 -8.43 3.35 -15.64
C ASP A 65 -8.63 2.16 -14.70
N GLU A 66 -9.86 1.68 -14.63
CA GLU A 66 -10.24 0.54 -13.79
C GLU A 66 -9.56 -0.77 -14.24
N ALA A 67 -9.38 -0.97 -15.53
CA ALA A 67 -8.71 -2.15 -16.06
C ALA A 67 -7.24 -2.21 -15.60
N ALA A 68 -6.56 -1.06 -15.55
CA ALA A 68 -5.20 -0.97 -15.04
C ALA A 68 -5.12 -1.34 -13.55
N LEU A 69 -6.09 -0.91 -12.74
CA LEU A 69 -6.18 -1.29 -11.34
C LEU A 69 -6.37 -2.80 -11.18
N LYS A 70 -7.25 -3.40 -11.97
CA LYS A 70 -7.47 -4.86 -11.94
C LYS A 70 -6.21 -5.62 -12.34
N GLY A 71 -5.50 -5.15 -13.36
CA GLY A 71 -4.22 -5.72 -13.79
C GLY A 71 -3.14 -5.62 -12.72
N TYR A 72 -3.08 -4.50 -12.00
CA TYR A 72 -2.18 -4.30 -10.87
C TYR A 72 -2.42 -5.32 -9.76
N ALA A 73 -3.68 -5.56 -9.40
CA ALA A 73 -4.03 -6.46 -8.30
C ALA A 73 -3.47 -7.88 -8.50
N VAL A 74 -3.39 -8.35 -9.74
CA VAL A 74 -2.91 -9.70 -10.08
C VAL A 74 -1.50 -9.71 -10.67
N HIS A 75 -0.88 -8.56 -10.84
CA HIS A 75 0.46 -8.48 -11.43
C HIS A 75 1.49 -9.17 -10.52
N PRO A 76 2.36 -10.04 -11.05
CA PRO A 76 3.32 -10.79 -10.23
C PRO A 76 4.22 -9.91 -9.37
N ALA A 77 4.65 -8.75 -9.86
CA ALA A 77 5.48 -7.83 -9.09
C ALA A 77 4.74 -7.27 -7.86
N HIS A 78 3.45 -6.92 -8.01
CA HIS A 78 2.61 -6.48 -6.90
C HIS A 78 2.35 -7.63 -5.92
N VAL A 79 1.98 -8.80 -6.41
CA VAL A 79 1.68 -9.96 -5.58
C VAL A 79 2.88 -10.35 -4.71
N ALA A 80 4.09 -10.32 -5.28
CA ALA A 80 5.31 -10.63 -4.53
C ALA A 80 5.52 -9.65 -3.36
N VAL A 81 5.32 -8.36 -3.57
CA VAL A 81 5.42 -7.35 -2.51
C VAL A 81 4.33 -7.54 -1.47
N ALA A 82 3.09 -7.71 -1.90
CA ALA A 82 1.94 -7.88 -1.01
C ALA A 82 2.11 -9.11 -0.11
N ASP A 83 2.50 -10.24 -0.67
CA ASP A 83 2.64 -11.49 0.08
C ASP A 83 3.88 -11.52 0.97
N GLY A 84 4.96 -10.85 0.58
CA GLY A 84 6.22 -10.87 1.33
C GLY A 84 6.35 -9.76 2.36
N LYS A 85 5.84 -8.56 2.08
CA LYS A 85 6.10 -7.36 2.88
C LYS A 85 4.88 -6.74 3.54
N VAL A 86 3.66 -7.02 3.07
CA VAL A 86 2.44 -6.35 3.53
C VAL A 86 1.54 -7.28 4.33
N ARG A 87 1.03 -8.32 3.71
CA ARG A 87 0.01 -9.22 4.31
C ARG A 87 0.46 -9.88 5.61
N PRO A 88 1.73 -10.33 5.76
CA PRO A 88 2.15 -10.96 7.01
C PRO A 88 2.09 -10.03 8.22
N TYR A 89 2.12 -8.71 8.03
CA TYR A 89 2.28 -7.73 9.10
C TYR A 89 1.07 -6.85 9.34
N THR A 90 0.03 -6.93 8.49
CA THR A 90 -1.14 -6.06 8.59
C THR A 90 -2.32 -6.80 9.23
N ALA A 91 -2.98 -6.14 10.19
CA ALA A 91 -4.14 -6.69 10.90
C ALA A 91 -5.45 -6.21 10.29
N VAL A 92 -5.52 -4.93 9.89
CA VAL A 92 -6.73 -4.32 9.33
C VAL A 92 -6.37 -3.62 8.02
N ARG A 93 -7.19 -3.83 7.00
CA ARG A 93 -7.07 -3.20 5.69
C ARG A 93 -8.40 -2.54 5.32
N THR A 94 -8.36 -1.24 5.04
CA THR A 94 -9.52 -0.50 4.56
C THR A 94 -9.17 0.09 3.20
N CYS A 95 -9.99 -0.17 2.20
CA CYS A 95 -9.73 0.23 0.82
C CYS A 95 -10.84 1.13 0.30
N LEU A 96 -10.47 2.15 -0.47
CA LEU A 96 -11.39 2.96 -1.26
C LEU A 96 -10.82 3.13 -2.67
N ASP A 97 -11.56 2.66 -3.66
CA ASP A 97 -11.27 2.86 -5.08
C ASP A 97 -12.29 3.82 -5.64
N PHE A 98 -11.85 4.87 -6.34
CA PHE A 98 -12.76 5.88 -6.87
C PHE A 98 -12.22 6.54 -8.13
N THR A 99 -13.14 7.08 -8.94
CA THR A 99 -12.80 7.81 -10.16
C THR A 99 -12.58 9.30 -9.86
N VAL A 100 -11.57 9.86 -10.47
CA VAL A 100 -11.29 11.29 -10.43
C VAL A 100 -11.23 11.90 -11.82
#